data_a647bd09532c103a12cdc716ce3d6ce7
#
_entry.id   a647bd09532c103a12cdc716ce3d6ce7
#
_cell.length_a   1.000
_cell.length_b   1.000
_cell.length_c   1.000
_cell.angle_alpha   90.00
_cell.angle_beta   90.00
_cell.angle_gamma   90.00
#
_symmetry.space_group_name_H-M   'P 1'
#
loop_
_entity.id
_entity.type
_entity.pdbx_description
1 polymer ?
#
loop_
_entity_poly.entity_id
_entity_poly.type
_entity_poly.pdbx_seq_one_letter_code
_entity_poly.pdbx_strand_id
1 'polypeptide(L)'
;MTKNRLHTIEAVTNGIWLALIESYPKLVRFDAPKIVLCNRLTRTAGKNYQEENRIHLGNKFFLNNHSAMMLEILPHEIAHQADFNLFGLSEKRCGHGKKWCEIMVKLGLPANKYHSLTI
;
A
#
# COMPACT_ATOMS: atom_id res chain seq x y z
N MET A 1 16.60 -13.25 -1.82
CA MET A 1 16.25 -13.36 -0.42
C MET A 1 15.55 -12.09 0.04
N THR A 2 15.45 -11.87 1.34
CA THR A 2 14.70 -10.71 1.86
C THR A 2 15.19 -9.38 1.31
N LYS A 3 16.50 -9.23 1.18
CA LYS A 3 17.12 -8.00 0.66
C LYS A 3 16.70 -7.71 -0.79
N ASN A 4 16.70 -8.73 -1.64
CA ASN A 4 16.27 -8.60 -3.03
C ASN A 4 14.76 -8.36 -3.12
N ARG A 5 13.99 -9.01 -2.26
CA ARG A 5 12.56 -8.80 -2.17
C ARG A 5 12.25 -7.36 -1.83
N LEU A 6 12.92 -6.80 -0.81
CA LEU A 6 12.72 -5.42 -0.41
C LEU A 6 13.02 -4.45 -1.55
N HIS A 7 14.13 -4.64 -2.26
CA HIS A 7 14.48 -3.81 -3.42
C HIS A 7 13.39 -3.83 -4.48
N THR A 8 12.87 -5.01 -4.79
CA THR A 8 11.81 -5.17 -5.79
C THR A 8 10.54 -4.44 -5.34
N ILE A 9 10.17 -4.61 -4.07
CA ILE A 9 8.98 -3.96 -3.51
C ILE A 9 9.12 -2.44 -3.54
N GLU A 10 10.30 -1.94 -3.17
CA GLU A 10 10.57 -0.50 -3.20
C GLU A 10 10.49 0.07 -4.61
N ALA A 11 11.02 -0.65 -5.59
CA ALA A 11 10.94 -0.21 -6.99
C ALA A 11 9.48 -0.17 -7.47
N VAL A 12 8.69 -1.18 -7.13
CA VAL A 12 7.27 -1.21 -7.48
C VAL A 12 6.51 -0.08 -6.77
N THR A 13 6.82 0.14 -5.49
CA THR A 13 6.20 1.22 -4.72
C THR A 13 6.48 2.58 -5.35
N ASN A 14 7.73 2.84 -5.74
CA ASN A 14 8.08 4.09 -6.40
C ASN A 14 7.36 4.24 -7.74
N GLY A 15 7.24 3.18 -8.51
CA GLY A 15 6.50 3.19 -9.77
C GLY A 15 5.03 3.51 -9.58
N ILE A 16 4.39 2.91 -8.59
CA ILE A 16 2.99 3.18 -8.26
C ILE A 16 2.83 4.64 -7.81
N TRP A 17 3.75 5.11 -6.96
CA TRP A 17 3.71 6.50 -6.47
C TRP A 17 3.81 7.51 -7.61
N LEU A 18 4.73 7.27 -8.56
CA LEU A 18 4.87 8.14 -9.73
C LEU A 18 3.60 8.14 -10.58
N ALA A 19 2.97 6.98 -10.76
CA ALA A 19 1.70 6.89 -11.48
C ALA A 19 0.60 7.67 -10.75
N LEU A 20 0.58 7.62 -9.42
CA LEU A 20 -0.39 8.38 -8.63
C LEU A 20 -0.16 9.87 -8.72
N ILE A 21 1.11 10.32 -8.79
CA ILE A 21 1.43 11.74 -8.96
C ILE A 21 0.84 12.28 -10.27
N GLU A 22 0.81 11.46 -11.32
CA GLU A 22 0.20 11.89 -12.58
C GLU A 22 -1.29 12.19 -12.43
N SER A 23 -2.00 11.39 -11.65
CA SER A 23 -3.44 11.59 -11.39
C SER A 23 -3.71 12.58 -10.27
N TYR A 24 -2.79 12.67 -9.32
CA TYR A 24 -2.91 13.53 -8.14
C TYR A 24 -1.62 14.31 -7.93
N PRO A 25 -1.41 15.40 -8.71
CA PRO A 25 -0.12 16.13 -8.68
C PRO A 25 0.33 16.63 -7.31
N LYS A 26 -0.59 16.82 -6.38
CA LYS A 26 -0.24 17.26 -5.03
C LYS A 26 0.63 16.23 -4.29
N LEU A 27 0.58 14.96 -4.71
CA LEU A 27 1.40 13.92 -4.10
C LEU A 27 2.90 14.13 -4.31
N VAL A 28 3.29 14.98 -5.26
CA VAL A 28 4.72 15.28 -5.49
C VAL A 28 5.39 15.88 -4.25
N ARG A 29 4.61 16.43 -3.34
CA ARG A 29 5.11 17.01 -2.08
C ARG A 29 5.48 15.98 -1.05
N PHE A 30 5.13 14.73 -1.28
CA PHE A 30 5.33 13.64 -0.33
C PHE A 30 6.23 12.58 -0.93
N ASP A 31 7.16 12.08 -0.13
CA ASP A 31 7.95 10.93 -0.55
C ASP A 31 7.07 9.68 -0.63
N ALA A 32 7.43 8.76 -1.51
CA ALA A 32 6.79 7.46 -1.53
C ALA A 32 6.93 6.80 -0.15
N PRO A 33 5.95 6.00 0.28
CA PRO A 33 6.03 5.38 1.60
C PRO A 33 7.22 4.43 1.72
N LYS A 34 7.80 4.40 2.91
CA LYS A 34 8.88 3.48 3.23
C LYS A 34 8.30 2.10 3.47
N ILE A 35 8.94 1.08 2.92
CA ILE A 35 8.50 -0.30 3.08
C ILE A 35 9.34 -1.00 4.14
N VAL A 36 8.67 -1.70 5.03
CA VAL A 36 9.30 -2.53 6.05
C VAL A 36 8.76 -3.95 5.94
N LEU A 37 9.63 -4.93 5.76
CA LEU A 37 9.24 -6.33 5.78
C LEU A 37 9.26 -6.80 7.24
N CYS A 38 8.13 -7.26 7.72
CA CYS A 38 7.94 -7.59 9.12
C CYS A 38 7.63 -9.07 9.32
N ASN A 39 8.47 -9.76 10.09
CA ASN A 39 8.26 -11.18 10.38
C ASN A 39 7.23 -11.42 11.48
N ARG A 40 6.84 -10.36 12.20
CA ARG A 40 5.86 -10.47 13.29
C ARG A 40 4.42 -10.41 12.79
N LEU A 41 4.18 -9.92 11.57
CA LEU A 41 2.85 -9.89 11.00
C LEU A 41 2.46 -11.29 10.52
N THR A 42 1.57 -11.93 11.25
CA THR A 42 1.13 -13.28 10.94
C THR A 42 -0.38 -13.37 10.69
N ARG A 43 -1.13 -12.34 11.05
CA ARG A 43 -2.59 -12.28 10.84
C ARG A 43 -2.98 -11.25 9.79
N THR A 44 -2.19 -10.18 9.68
CA THR A 44 -2.44 -9.09 8.74
C THR A 44 -1.31 -9.04 7.73
N ALA A 45 -1.65 -9.10 6.45
CA ALA A 45 -0.65 -9.13 5.38
C ALA A 45 0.06 -7.79 5.21
N GLY A 46 -0.62 -6.67 5.47
CA GLY A 46 -0.03 -5.36 5.37
C GLY A 46 -0.66 -4.38 6.36
N LYS A 47 0.11 -3.36 6.72
CA LYS A 47 -0.34 -2.34 7.64
C LYS A 47 0.28 -1.00 7.27
N ASN A 48 -0.54 0.03 7.14
CA ASN A 48 -0.09 1.37 6.81
C ASN A 48 -0.04 2.26 8.06
N TYR A 49 1.14 2.77 8.35
CA TYR A 49 1.35 3.76 9.41
C TYR A 49 1.36 5.13 8.74
N GLN A 50 0.18 5.70 8.56
CA GLN A 50 -0.04 6.87 7.73
C GLN A 50 0.74 8.10 8.16
N GLU A 51 0.77 8.39 9.45
CA GLU A 51 1.46 9.56 9.96
C GLU A 51 2.97 9.46 9.81
N GLU A 52 3.49 8.25 9.69
CA GLU A 52 4.91 7.99 9.57
C GLU A 52 5.33 7.72 8.13
N ASN A 53 4.39 7.75 7.20
CA ASN A 53 4.63 7.46 5.78
C ASN A 53 5.32 6.12 5.59
N ARG A 54 4.79 5.08 6.23
CA ARG A 54 5.44 3.78 6.31
C ARG A 54 4.42 2.66 6.14
N ILE A 55 4.81 1.64 5.40
CA ILE A 55 4.00 0.44 5.18
C ILE A 55 4.77 -0.78 5.66
N HIS A 56 4.18 -1.55 6.56
CA HIS A 56 4.72 -2.83 6.98
C HIS A 56 4.03 -3.94 6.20
N LEU A 57 4.81 -4.84 5.62
CA LEU A 57 4.29 -6.00 4.91
C LEU A 57 4.72 -7.26 5.65
N GLY A 58 3.79 -8.19 5.78
CA GLY A 58 4.07 -9.48 6.43
C GLY A 58 4.98 -10.32 5.56
N ASN A 59 6.25 -10.37 5.91
CA ASN A 59 7.26 -11.06 5.10
C ASN A 59 6.91 -12.53 4.84
N LYS A 60 6.31 -13.21 5.83
CA LYS A 60 5.95 -14.62 5.72
C LYS A 60 4.84 -14.89 4.70
N PHE A 61 4.00 -13.90 4.42
CA PHE A 61 2.92 -14.05 3.45
C PHE A 61 3.43 -14.19 2.01
N PHE A 62 4.64 -13.69 1.72
CA PHE A 62 5.19 -13.79 0.37
C PHE A 62 5.47 -15.22 -0.08
N LEU A 63 5.69 -16.11 0.85
CA LEU A 63 6.04 -17.51 0.51
C LEU A 63 4.96 -18.17 -0.34
N ASN A 64 3.70 -18.06 0.06
CA ASN A 64 2.58 -18.70 -0.63
C ASN A 64 1.65 -17.73 -1.36
N ASN A 65 1.88 -16.44 -1.23
CA ASN A 65 0.98 -15.42 -1.75
C ASN A 65 1.74 -14.29 -2.46
N HIS A 66 2.83 -14.62 -3.13
CA HIS A 66 3.69 -13.57 -3.72
C HIS A 66 2.92 -12.62 -4.64
N SER A 67 2.15 -13.17 -5.57
CA SER A 67 1.39 -12.34 -6.53
C SER A 67 0.34 -11.48 -5.81
N ALA A 68 -0.39 -12.06 -4.85
CA ALA A 68 -1.38 -11.31 -4.10
C ALA A 68 -0.74 -10.20 -3.28
N MET A 69 0.42 -10.47 -2.67
CA MET A 69 1.15 -9.46 -1.91
C MET A 69 1.58 -8.29 -2.79
N MET A 70 2.07 -8.57 -3.99
CA MET A 70 2.56 -7.52 -4.90
C MET A 70 1.45 -6.80 -5.65
N LEU A 71 0.39 -7.50 -6.05
CA LEU A 71 -0.65 -6.95 -6.92
C LEU A 71 -1.90 -6.47 -6.17
N GLU A 72 -2.08 -6.89 -4.92
CA GLU A 72 -3.26 -6.53 -4.14
C GLU A 72 -2.89 -5.83 -2.84
N ILE A 73 -2.10 -6.47 -1.98
CA ILE A 73 -1.81 -5.94 -0.64
C ILE A 73 -0.98 -4.64 -0.72
N LEU A 74 0.11 -4.67 -1.47
CA LEU A 74 0.98 -3.50 -1.58
C LEU A 74 0.25 -2.28 -2.15
N PRO A 75 -0.44 -2.39 -3.31
CA PRO A 75 -1.19 -1.24 -3.83
C PRO A 75 -2.31 -0.79 -2.89
N HIS A 76 -2.95 -1.71 -2.19
CA HIS A 76 -3.99 -1.41 -1.21
C HIS A 76 -3.46 -0.48 -0.12
N GLU A 77 -2.27 -0.79 0.43
CA GLU A 77 -1.67 0.03 1.48
C GLU A 77 -1.12 1.35 0.93
N ILE A 78 -0.55 1.34 -0.28
CA ILE A 78 -0.09 2.58 -0.92
C ILE A 78 -1.27 3.52 -1.15
N ALA A 79 -2.42 2.99 -1.59
CA ALA A 79 -3.62 3.80 -1.80
C ALA A 79 -4.11 4.43 -0.48
N HIS A 80 -4.01 3.71 0.64
CA HIS A 80 -4.32 4.27 1.96
C HIS A 80 -3.42 5.44 2.29
N GLN A 81 -2.12 5.30 2.03
CA GLN A 81 -1.17 6.39 2.29
C GLN A 81 -1.47 7.60 1.41
N ALA A 82 -1.74 7.39 0.13
CA ALA A 82 -2.09 8.49 -0.78
C ALA A 82 -3.37 9.19 -0.35
N ASP A 83 -4.38 8.42 0.06
CA ASP A 83 -5.64 8.97 0.55
C ASP A 83 -5.40 9.86 1.77
N PHE A 84 -4.60 9.39 2.72
CA PHE A 84 -4.24 10.17 3.89
C PHE A 84 -3.50 11.47 3.51
N ASN A 85 -2.50 11.37 2.64
CA ASN A 85 -1.70 12.52 2.24
C ASN A 85 -2.54 13.57 1.51
N LEU A 86 -3.49 13.15 0.70
CA LEU A 86 -4.32 14.05 -0.10
C LEU A 86 -5.48 14.65 0.69
N PHE A 87 -6.11 13.87 1.54
CA PHE A 87 -7.39 14.24 2.15
C PHE A 87 -7.39 14.24 3.68
N GLY A 88 -6.32 13.73 4.29
CA GLY A 88 -6.19 13.69 5.75
C GLY A 88 -7.12 12.68 6.40
N LEU A 89 -7.12 12.67 7.73
CA LEU A 89 -8.02 11.84 8.53
C LEU A 89 -9.25 12.65 8.90
N SER A 90 -10.42 12.02 8.86
CA SER A 90 -11.62 12.58 9.43
C SER A 90 -12.46 11.45 9.99
N GLU A 91 -13.34 11.77 10.94
CA GLU A 91 -14.22 10.77 11.55
C GLU A 91 -15.13 10.09 10.53
N LYS A 92 -15.44 10.78 9.44
CA LYS A 92 -16.30 10.26 8.38
C LYS A 92 -15.55 9.48 7.32
N ARG A 93 -14.23 9.43 7.39
CA ARG A 93 -13.39 8.76 6.41
C ARG A 93 -12.66 7.61 7.09
N CYS A 94 -13.22 6.44 6.93
CA CYS A 94 -12.64 5.23 7.50
C CYS A 94 -11.96 4.43 6.41
N GLY A 95 -10.61 4.40 6.45
CA GLY A 95 -9.82 3.51 5.62
C GLY A 95 -10.30 3.31 4.18
N HIS A 96 -11.28 2.45 3.97
CA HIS A 96 -11.75 2.04 2.64
C HIS A 96 -12.91 2.89 2.12
N GLY A 97 -12.83 4.20 2.32
CA GLY A 97 -13.86 5.10 1.86
C GLY A 97 -13.84 5.35 0.36
N LYS A 98 -14.71 6.27 -0.07
CA LYS A 98 -14.89 6.59 -1.49
C LYS A 98 -13.58 7.08 -2.15
N LYS A 99 -12.79 7.88 -1.44
CA LYS A 99 -11.55 8.42 -1.98
C LYS A 99 -10.50 7.33 -2.20
N TRP A 100 -10.38 6.40 -1.26
CA TRP A 100 -9.50 5.26 -1.44
C TRP A 100 -9.93 4.42 -2.65
N CYS A 101 -11.22 4.19 -2.81
CA CYS A 101 -11.74 3.45 -3.96
C CYS A 101 -11.39 4.15 -5.27
N GLU A 102 -11.50 5.48 -5.33
CA GLU A 102 -11.12 6.24 -6.53
C GLU A 102 -9.65 6.05 -6.85
N ILE A 103 -8.78 6.07 -5.84
CA ILE A 103 -7.34 5.87 -6.03
C ILE A 103 -7.07 4.48 -6.60
N MET A 104 -7.71 3.44 -6.05
CA MET A 104 -7.55 2.08 -6.57
C MET A 104 -7.99 1.97 -8.03
N VAL A 105 -9.10 2.60 -8.37
CA VAL A 105 -9.59 2.63 -9.77
C VAL A 105 -8.59 3.34 -10.68
N LYS A 106 -7.99 4.44 -10.23
CA LYS A 106 -6.97 5.15 -11.00
C LYS A 106 -5.75 4.28 -11.27
N LEU A 107 -5.44 3.37 -10.35
CA LEU A 107 -4.35 2.41 -10.54
C LEU A 107 -4.75 1.24 -11.44
N GLY A 108 -6.02 1.15 -11.85
CA GLY A 108 -6.51 0.04 -12.64
C GLY A 108 -6.67 -1.25 -11.85
N LEU A 109 -6.88 -1.14 -10.56
CA LEU A 109 -6.94 -2.28 -9.65
C LEU A 109 -8.32 -2.41 -9.02
N PRO A 110 -8.74 -3.66 -8.68
CA PRO A 110 -9.99 -3.85 -7.95
C PRO A 110 -9.93 -3.18 -6.58
N ALA A 111 -11.00 -2.51 -6.20
CA ALA A 111 -11.10 -1.86 -4.89
C ALA A 111 -11.60 -2.86 -3.84
N ASN A 112 -10.83 -3.92 -3.62
CA ASN A 112 -11.16 -4.94 -2.64
C ASN A 112 -10.78 -4.47 -1.24
N LYS A 113 -11.79 -4.30 -0.39
CA LYS A 113 -11.60 -3.75 0.94
C LYS A 113 -10.91 -4.72 1.91
N TYR A 114 -11.10 -6.02 1.69
CA TYR A 114 -10.61 -7.04 2.60
C TYR A 114 -9.89 -8.13 1.82
N HIS A 115 -8.87 -8.67 2.44
CA HIS A 115 -8.08 -9.76 1.89
C HIS A 115 -7.99 -10.89 2.91
N SER A 116 -8.01 -12.11 2.41
CA SER A 116 -7.92 -13.30 3.24
C SER A 116 -6.77 -14.16 2.75
N LEU A 117 -5.57 -13.84 3.24
CA LEU A 117 -4.37 -14.58 2.90
C LEU A 117 -3.91 -15.44 4.07
N THR A 118 -3.28 -16.57 3.76
CA THR A 118 -2.67 -17.44 4.76
C THR A 118 -1.18 -17.56 4.51
N ILE A 119 -0.46 -17.75 5.58
CA ILE A 119 0.99 -17.94 5.52
C ILE A 119 1.33 -19.31 4.95
#